data_6f39feab7e5eadb7be4f4f3dbe344d25
#
_entry.id   6f39feab7e5eadb7be4f4f3dbe344d25
#
_cell.length_a   1.000
_cell.length_b   1.000
_cell.length_c   1.000
_cell.angle_alpha   90.00
_cell.angle_beta   90.00
_cell.angle_gamma   90.00
#
_symmetry.space_group_name_H-M   'P 1'
#
loop_
_entity.id
_entity.type
_entity.pdbx_description
1 polymer ?
#
loop_
_entity_poly.entity_id
_entity_poly.type
_entity_poly.pdbx_seq_one_letter_code
_entity_poly.pdbx_strand_id
1 'polypeptide(L)'
;MLFRSAEYQGDEAVFAAANRQVQSHLQAAVRKAEVTERRQIEAARGKERLEAAKQLAGRSIGQLCHAANPPKFVQTLLHEAWSDVLTLTLLRQGEDSEEWRQRQDATRRIGEITASGDGATDPALCGQIEEALLQVGYHEDEAGAIARRLSTPGGEDEITSRTELAARLKARARLGGDSRDGADPQAPPAAERTPAEEGFYRQLRTLPFGTWFEFTINQQGDARRLRLSWYSLVTDNALFVNQRGQKMAEHSLDALARLMARDQLRVVTEDRGRLIDRAWQATLRALRALAGGSAAPESA
;
A
#
# COMPACT_ATOMS: atom_id res chain seq x y z
N MET A 1 -16.33 30.70 -17.83
CA MET A 1 -17.20 31.91 -17.90
C MET A 1 -16.41 33.08 -17.36
N LEU A 2 -16.02 34.02 -18.21
CA LEU A 2 -15.34 35.25 -17.78
C LEU A 2 -16.40 36.22 -17.29
N PHE A 3 -16.33 36.61 -16.03
CA PHE A 3 -17.20 37.61 -15.44
C PHE A 3 -16.79 38.97 -16.02
N ARG A 4 -17.62 39.57 -16.86
CA ARG A 4 -17.40 40.94 -17.37
C ARG A 4 -17.92 41.93 -16.27
N SER A 5 -16.99 42.49 -15.54
CA SER A 5 -17.26 43.52 -14.54
C SER A 5 -17.98 44.78 -15.11
N ALA A 6 -18.02 44.95 -16.43
CA ALA A 6 -18.67 46.04 -17.11
C ALA A 6 -20.20 45.93 -17.17
N GLU A 7 -20.80 44.81 -16.83
CA GLU A 7 -22.25 44.58 -16.86
C GLU A 7 -22.91 44.69 -15.45
N TYR A 8 -22.13 45.06 -14.43
CA TYR A 8 -22.65 45.18 -13.07
C TYR A 8 -23.43 46.50 -12.91
N GLN A 9 -24.74 46.38 -12.77
CA GLN A 9 -25.65 47.51 -12.54
C GLN A 9 -26.10 47.65 -11.04
N GLY A 10 -25.30 47.10 -10.11
CA GLY A 10 -25.62 47.17 -8.68
C GLY A 10 -26.61 46.10 -8.18
N ASP A 11 -26.92 45.08 -8.99
CA ASP A 11 -27.84 44.00 -8.63
C ASP A 11 -27.16 42.96 -7.74
N GLU A 12 -27.47 42.92 -6.47
CA GLU A 12 -26.99 41.98 -5.47
C GLU A 12 -27.38 40.54 -5.81
N ALA A 13 -28.48 40.32 -6.52
CA ALA A 13 -28.93 38.98 -6.91
C ALA A 13 -27.96 38.29 -7.87
N VAL A 14 -27.26 39.04 -8.72
CA VAL A 14 -26.25 38.52 -9.66
C VAL A 14 -25.07 37.96 -8.88
N PHE A 15 -24.58 38.64 -7.86
CA PHE A 15 -23.50 38.14 -7.00
C PHE A 15 -23.90 36.91 -6.20
N ALA A 16 -25.13 36.93 -5.65
CA ALA A 16 -25.67 35.79 -4.90
C ALA A 16 -25.83 34.55 -5.79
N ALA A 17 -26.24 34.74 -7.05
CA ALA A 17 -26.31 33.63 -8.03
C ALA A 17 -24.91 33.10 -8.40
N ALA A 18 -23.96 33.99 -8.69
CA ALA A 18 -22.57 33.60 -8.98
C ALA A 18 -21.91 32.86 -7.81
N ASN A 19 -22.12 33.37 -6.58
CA ASN A 19 -21.60 32.74 -5.36
C ASN A 19 -22.18 31.33 -5.15
N ARG A 20 -23.50 31.16 -5.32
CA ARG A 20 -24.15 29.84 -5.27
C ARG A 20 -23.58 28.88 -6.31
N GLN A 21 -23.33 29.35 -7.52
CA GLN A 21 -22.72 28.54 -8.60
C GLN A 21 -21.29 28.13 -8.25
N VAL A 22 -20.46 29.04 -7.76
CA VAL A 22 -19.10 28.74 -7.30
C VAL A 22 -19.11 27.72 -6.14
N GLN A 23 -19.99 27.92 -5.15
CA GLN A 23 -20.12 26.98 -4.03
C GLN A 23 -20.56 25.59 -4.51
N SER A 24 -21.50 25.49 -5.43
CA SER A 24 -21.95 24.23 -6.03
C SER A 24 -20.79 23.53 -6.75
N HIS A 25 -20.02 24.24 -7.55
CA HIS A 25 -18.84 23.68 -8.23
C HIS A 25 -17.76 23.23 -7.25
N LEU A 26 -17.48 23.99 -6.21
CA LEU A 26 -16.53 23.62 -5.16
C LEU A 26 -16.98 22.35 -4.43
N GLN A 27 -18.25 22.29 -4.03
CA GLN A 27 -18.80 21.09 -3.39
C GLN A 27 -18.72 19.86 -4.29
N ALA A 28 -19.03 20.00 -5.58
CA ALA A 28 -18.91 18.91 -6.55
C ALA A 28 -17.45 18.45 -6.71
N ALA A 29 -16.51 19.39 -6.77
CA ALA A 29 -15.07 19.08 -6.86
C ALA A 29 -14.56 18.36 -5.60
N VAL A 30 -14.97 18.81 -4.40
CA VAL A 30 -14.62 18.16 -3.12
C VAL A 30 -15.17 16.73 -3.08
N ARG A 31 -16.46 16.54 -3.39
CA ARG A 31 -17.05 15.18 -3.44
C ARG A 31 -16.34 14.27 -4.41
N LYS A 32 -15.96 14.77 -5.60
CA LYS A 32 -15.20 13.99 -6.58
C LYS A 32 -13.82 13.61 -6.05
N ALA A 33 -13.13 14.52 -5.37
CA ALA A 33 -11.84 14.27 -4.75
C ALA A 33 -11.96 13.20 -3.65
N GLU A 34 -12.95 13.29 -2.77
CA GLU A 34 -13.21 12.30 -1.71
C GLU A 34 -13.48 10.90 -2.26
N VAL A 35 -14.30 10.77 -3.32
CA VAL A 35 -14.57 9.48 -3.96
C VAL A 35 -13.30 8.91 -4.59
N THR A 36 -12.51 9.76 -5.25
CA THR A 36 -11.25 9.33 -5.86
C THR A 36 -10.26 8.86 -4.80
N GLU A 37 -10.10 9.63 -3.72
CA GLU A 37 -9.23 9.27 -2.60
C GLU A 37 -9.65 7.96 -1.93
N ARG A 38 -10.95 7.80 -1.65
CA ARG A 38 -11.49 6.55 -1.07
C ARG A 38 -11.10 5.32 -1.91
N ARG A 39 -11.23 5.40 -3.24
CA ARG A 39 -10.81 4.31 -4.14
C ARG A 39 -9.32 4.00 -4.03
N GLN A 40 -8.48 5.03 -3.87
CA GLN A 40 -7.04 4.83 -3.69
C GLN A 40 -6.72 4.16 -2.34
N ILE A 41 -7.41 4.55 -1.28
CA ILE A 41 -7.26 3.92 0.05
C ILE A 41 -7.71 2.46 -0.01
N GLU A 42 -8.85 2.17 -0.64
CA GLU A 42 -9.35 0.80 -0.78
C GLU A 42 -8.39 -0.09 -1.58
N ALA A 43 -7.81 0.45 -2.66
CA ALA A 43 -6.77 -0.25 -3.43
C ALA A 43 -5.50 -0.51 -2.61
N ALA A 44 -5.05 0.48 -1.81
CA ALA A 44 -3.89 0.33 -0.94
C ALA A 44 -4.14 -0.73 0.16
N ARG A 45 -5.32 -0.72 0.78
CA ARG A 45 -5.73 -1.75 1.75
C ARG A 45 -5.82 -3.14 1.12
N GLY A 46 -6.30 -3.24 -0.13
CA GLY A 46 -6.32 -4.49 -0.88
C GLY A 46 -4.90 -5.04 -1.09
N LYS A 47 -3.97 -4.19 -1.48
CA LYS A 47 -2.54 -4.56 -1.59
C LYS A 47 -1.95 -5.02 -0.25
N GLU A 48 -2.22 -4.29 0.82
CA GLU A 48 -1.75 -4.65 2.17
C GLU A 48 -2.26 -6.03 2.59
N ARG A 49 -3.56 -6.28 2.42
CA ARG A 49 -4.15 -7.59 2.75
C ARG A 49 -3.52 -8.72 1.93
N LEU A 50 -3.27 -8.49 0.64
CA LEU A 50 -2.60 -9.45 -0.22
C LEU A 50 -1.17 -9.72 0.25
N GLU A 51 -0.43 -8.69 0.57
CA GLU A 51 0.95 -8.82 1.03
C GLU A 51 1.04 -9.52 2.39
N ALA A 52 0.16 -9.16 3.33
CA ALA A 52 0.06 -9.84 4.63
C ALA A 52 -0.27 -11.33 4.46
N ALA A 53 -1.20 -11.67 3.56
CA ALA A 53 -1.54 -13.05 3.27
C ALA A 53 -0.36 -13.82 2.64
N LYS A 54 0.36 -13.21 1.69
CA LYS A 54 1.58 -13.80 1.10
C LYS A 54 2.68 -14.05 2.15
N GLN A 55 2.89 -13.10 3.05
CA GLN A 55 3.87 -13.24 4.12
C GLN A 55 3.51 -14.38 5.08
N LEU A 56 2.22 -14.51 5.43
CA LEU A 56 1.76 -15.59 6.31
C LEU A 56 1.88 -16.95 5.62
N ALA A 57 1.47 -17.05 4.35
CA ALA A 57 1.64 -18.25 3.54
C ALA A 57 3.14 -18.65 3.42
N GLY A 58 3.99 -17.67 3.10
CA GLY A 58 5.44 -17.87 3.00
C GLY A 58 6.08 -18.34 4.32
N ARG A 59 5.63 -17.79 5.45
CA ARG A 59 6.09 -18.25 6.78
C ARG A 59 5.68 -19.70 7.06
N SER A 60 4.45 -20.08 6.73
CA SER A 60 3.97 -21.45 6.90
C SER A 60 4.80 -22.44 6.08
N ILE A 61 5.06 -22.12 4.81
CA ILE A 61 5.92 -22.95 3.94
C ILE A 61 7.37 -22.97 4.43
N GLY A 62 7.90 -21.84 4.85
CA GLY A 62 9.25 -21.74 5.38
C GLY A 62 9.46 -22.61 6.64
N GLN A 63 8.49 -22.63 7.55
CA GLN A 63 8.50 -23.49 8.73
C GLN A 63 8.47 -24.97 8.34
N LEU A 64 7.65 -25.35 7.35
CA LEU A 64 7.61 -26.70 6.84
C LEU A 64 8.95 -27.10 6.22
N CYS A 65 9.51 -26.27 5.33
CA CYS A 65 10.79 -26.55 4.68
C CYS A 65 11.93 -26.69 5.68
N HIS A 66 11.91 -25.91 6.76
CA HIS A 66 12.90 -26.01 7.83
C HIS A 66 12.75 -27.29 8.64
N ALA A 67 11.51 -27.71 8.95
CA ALA A 67 11.24 -28.89 9.78
C ALA A 67 11.40 -30.21 9.03
N ALA A 68 10.87 -30.31 7.79
CA ALA A 68 10.82 -31.54 7.01
C ALA A 68 11.94 -31.66 5.99
N ASN A 69 12.60 -30.54 5.61
CA ASN A 69 13.66 -30.47 4.61
C ASN A 69 13.35 -31.24 3.31
N PRO A 70 12.20 -30.98 2.64
CA PRO A 70 11.83 -31.68 1.44
C PRO A 70 12.82 -31.41 0.29
N PRO A 71 12.85 -32.22 -0.79
CA PRO A 71 13.70 -31.98 -1.95
C PRO A 71 13.55 -30.58 -2.53
N LYS A 72 14.60 -29.98 -3.06
CA LYS A 72 14.62 -28.60 -3.59
C LYS A 72 13.51 -28.31 -4.60
N PHE A 73 13.21 -29.28 -5.45
CA PHE A 73 12.13 -29.13 -6.43
C PHE A 73 10.76 -29.02 -5.76
N VAL A 74 10.49 -29.81 -4.72
CA VAL A 74 9.27 -29.72 -3.91
C VAL A 74 9.20 -28.36 -3.22
N GLN A 75 10.31 -27.86 -2.65
CA GLN A 75 10.37 -26.52 -2.08
C GLN A 75 9.96 -25.45 -3.10
N THR A 76 10.42 -25.55 -4.35
CA THR A 76 10.01 -24.63 -5.42
C THR A 76 8.50 -24.71 -5.67
N LEU A 77 7.91 -25.91 -5.77
CA LEU A 77 6.46 -26.06 -5.96
C LEU A 77 5.66 -25.50 -4.79
N LEU A 78 6.14 -25.68 -3.57
CA LEU A 78 5.52 -25.13 -2.38
C LEU A 78 5.54 -23.58 -2.41
N HIS A 79 6.67 -22.99 -2.77
CA HIS A 79 6.81 -21.53 -2.80
C HIS A 79 6.10 -20.88 -3.99
N GLU A 80 6.02 -21.53 -5.14
CA GLU A 80 5.43 -20.92 -6.34
C GLU A 80 3.95 -21.26 -6.53
N ALA A 81 3.54 -22.51 -6.28
CA ALA A 81 2.19 -22.97 -6.53
C ALA A 81 1.34 -23.08 -5.26
N TRP A 82 1.86 -23.78 -4.24
CA TRP A 82 1.10 -23.97 -3.00
C TRP A 82 0.93 -22.68 -2.20
N SER A 83 1.88 -21.77 -2.28
CA SER A 83 1.75 -20.43 -1.68
C SER A 83 0.58 -19.65 -2.22
N ASP A 84 0.24 -19.80 -3.51
CA ASP A 84 -0.92 -19.15 -4.11
C ASP A 84 -2.23 -19.69 -3.51
N VAL A 85 -2.31 -21.01 -3.29
CA VAL A 85 -3.44 -21.65 -2.61
C VAL A 85 -3.62 -21.11 -1.20
N LEU A 86 -2.54 -21.08 -0.41
CA LEU A 86 -2.56 -20.58 0.96
C LEU A 86 -2.96 -19.11 1.00
N THR A 87 -2.37 -18.29 0.12
CA THR A 87 -2.67 -16.86 0.02
C THR A 87 -4.13 -16.61 -0.32
N LEU A 88 -4.68 -17.32 -1.30
CA LEU A 88 -6.07 -17.16 -1.71
C LEU A 88 -7.04 -17.62 -0.61
N THR A 89 -6.72 -18.70 0.08
CA THR A 89 -7.51 -19.18 1.23
C THR A 89 -7.56 -18.11 2.34
N LEU A 90 -6.42 -17.52 2.69
CA LEU A 90 -6.37 -16.43 3.67
C LEU A 90 -7.17 -15.20 3.26
N LEU A 91 -7.10 -14.81 1.99
CA LEU A 91 -7.84 -13.65 1.48
C LEU A 91 -9.36 -13.84 1.49
N ARG A 92 -9.82 -15.05 1.19
CA ARG A 92 -11.25 -15.38 1.09
C ARG A 92 -11.88 -15.72 2.43
N GLN A 93 -11.20 -16.54 3.22
CA GLN A 93 -11.78 -17.17 4.42
C GLN A 93 -11.18 -16.60 5.72
N GLY A 94 -9.94 -16.09 5.66
CA GLY A 94 -9.23 -15.61 6.84
C GLY A 94 -8.47 -16.71 7.58
N GLU A 95 -7.67 -16.28 8.57
CA GLU A 95 -6.77 -17.15 9.34
C GLU A 95 -7.52 -18.09 10.32
N ASP A 96 -8.68 -17.67 10.83
CA ASP A 96 -9.46 -18.43 11.81
C ASP A 96 -10.38 -19.49 11.16
N SER A 97 -10.40 -19.60 9.83
CA SER A 97 -11.31 -20.47 9.08
C SER A 97 -10.94 -21.95 9.19
N GLU A 98 -11.93 -22.81 9.00
CA GLU A 98 -11.72 -24.26 8.90
C GLU A 98 -10.92 -24.62 7.65
N GLU A 99 -11.17 -23.95 6.52
CA GLU A 99 -10.42 -24.13 5.29
C GLU A 99 -8.93 -23.83 5.48
N TRP A 100 -8.61 -22.78 6.23
CA TRP A 100 -7.21 -22.48 6.54
C TRP A 100 -6.55 -23.60 7.33
N ARG A 101 -7.23 -24.14 8.35
CA ARG A 101 -6.72 -25.28 9.13
C ARG A 101 -6.51 -26.51 8.26
N GLN A 102 -7.46 -26.82 7.38
CA GLN A 102 -7.33 -27.92 6.42
C GLN A 102 -6.13 -27.74 5.47
N ARG A 103 -5.89 -26.49 4.97
CA ARG A 103 -4.70 -26.19 4.15
C ARG A 103 -3.41 -26.32 4.93
N GLN A 104 -3.40 -25.92 6.18
CA GLN A 104 -2.25 -26.11 7.09
C GLN A 104 -1.95 -27.60 7.31
N ASP A 105 -2.99 -28.40 7.53
CA ASP A 105 -2.86 -29.84 7.71
C ASP A 105 -2.35 -30.52 6.43
N ALA A 106 -2.90 -30.14 5.28
CA ALA A 106 -2.38 -30.60 3.98
C ALA A 106 -0.92 -30.21 3.77
N THR A 107 -0.54 -28.97 4.14
CA THR A 107 0.85 -28.50 4.06
C THR A 107 1.79 -29.38 4.91
N ARG A 108 1.40 -29.71 6.13
CA ARG A 108 2.17 -30.61 7.01
C ARG A 108 2.32 -32.00 6.39
N ARG A 109 1.22 -32.60 5.89
CA ARG A 109 1.22 -33.93 5.22
C ARG A 109 2.11 -33.94 3.98
N ILE A 110 2.12 -32.86 3.17
CA ILE A 110 3.04 -32.73 2.03
C ILE A 110 4.49 -32.85 2.54
N GLY A 111 4.85 -32.14 3.60
CA GLY A 111 6.19 -32.21 4.18
C GLY A 111 6.58 -33.60 4.65
N GLU A 112 5.68 -34.25 5.38
CA GLU A 112 5.90 -35.62 5.91
C GLU A 112 6.11 -36.64 4.77
N ILE A 113 5.28 -36.62 3.72
CA ILE A 113 5.36 -37.53 2.60
C ILE A 113 6.60 -37.26 1.75
N THR A 114 6.86 -36.02 1.40
CA THR A 114 7.95 -35.65 0.47
C THR A 114 9.34 -35.74 1.11
N ALA A 115 9.45 -35.68 2.44
CA ALA A 115 10.68 -35.86 3.17
C ALA A 115 11.00 -37.35 3.40
N SER A 116 9.99 -38.24 3.42
CA SER A 116 10.18 -39.68 3.56
C SER A 116 10.60 -40.29 2.23
N GLY A 117 11.70 -41.03 2.21
CA GLY A 117 12.17 -41.75 1.00
C GLY A 117 11.39 -43.03 0.69
N ASP A 118 10.57 -43.52 1.61
CA ASP A 118 9.99 -44.87 1.60
C ASP A 118 8.50 -44.84 2.04
N GLY A 119 7.69 -44.06 1.36
CA GLY A 119 6.26 -43.91 1.69
C GLY A 119 5.34 -44.25 0.49
N ALA A 120 4.09 -44.56 0.78
CA ALA A 120 3.06 -44.69 -0.25
C ALA A 120 2.54 -43.32 -0.66
N THR A 121 2.24 -43.14 -1.94
CA THR A 121 1.49 -41.98 -2.44
C THR A 121 0.14 -41.87 -1.73
N ASP A 122 -0.24 -40.67 -1.30
CA ASP A 122 -1.53 -40.42 -0.68
C ASP A 122 -2.55 -39.90 -1.72
N PRO A 123 -3.45 -40.74 -2.25
CA PRO A 123 -4.40 -40.32 -3.28
C PRO A 123 -5.42 -39.28 -2.77
N ALA A 124 -5.76 -39.33 -1.49
CA ALA A 124 -6.70 -38.37 -0.90
C ALA A 124 -6.07 -36.98 -0.82
N LEU A 125 -4.80 -36.89 -0.40
CA LEU A 125 -4.04 -35.65 -0.42
C LEU A 125 -3.84 -35.11 -1.83
N CYS A 126 -3.53 -36.01 -2.80
CA CYS A 126 -3.40 -35.63 -4.21
C CYS A 126 -4.66 -34.93 -4.73
N GLY A 127 -5.84 -35.53 -4.54
CA GLY A 127 -7.11 -34.92 -4.95
C GLY A 127 -7.39 -33.59 -4.26
N GLN A 128 -7.09 -33.45 -2.96
CA GLN A 128 -7.23 -32.19 -2.24
C GLN A 128 -6.31 -31.07 -2.77
N ILE A 129 -5.06 -31.40 -3.12
CA ILE A 129 -4.12 -30.44 -3.69
C ILE A 129 -4.57 -30.03 -5.10
N GLU A 130 -4.95 -30.98 -5.94
CA GLU A 130 -5.42 -30.73 -7.30
C GLU A 130 -6.63 -29.81 -7.30
N GLU A 131 -7.66 -30.13 -6.53
CA GLU A 131 -8.86 -29.28 -6.38
C GLU A 131 -8.50 -27.86 -5.92
N ALA A 132 -7.59 -27.73 -4.95
CA ALA A 132 -7.18 -26.43 -4.46
C ALA A 132 -6.43 -25.60 -5.51
N LEU A 133 -5.60 -26.22 -6.33
CA LEU A 133 -4.89 -25.56 -7.43
C LEU A 133 -5.85 -25.12 -8.55
N LEU A 134 -6.85 -25.95 -8.88
CA LEU A 134 -7.90 -25.59 -9.82
C LEU A 134 -8.70 -24.37 -9.35
N GLN A 135 -9.01 -24.26 -8.06
CA GLN A 135 -9.67 -23.09 -7.46
C GLN A 135 -8.87 -21.78 -7.58
N VAL A 136 -7.55 -21.87 -7.62
CA VAL A 136 -6.65 -20.73 -7.87
C VAL A 136 -6.53 -20.39 -9.35
N GLY A 137 -6.98 -21.31 -10.23
CA GLY A 137 -7.01 -21.14 -11.69
C GLY A 137 -5.81 -21.76 -12.39
N TYR A 138 -5.20 -22.80 -11.82
CA TYR A 138 -4.26 -23.67 -12.55
C TYR A 138 -5.00 -24.52 -13.57
N HIS A 139 -4.37 -24.84 -14.70
CA HIS A 139 -4.95 -25.78 -15.65
C HIS A 139 -4.93 -27.20 -15.08
N GLU A 140 -5.87 -28.03 -15.51
CA GLU A 140 -6.07 -29.40 -15.01
C GLU A 140 -4.77 -30.24 -15.09
N ASP A 141 -4.13 -30.24 -16.25
CA ASP A 141 -2.86 -30.98 -16.45
C ASP A 141 -1.74 -30.51 -15.50
N GLU A 142 -1.65 -29.19 -15.28
CA GLU A 142 -0.65 -28.57 -14.42
C GLU A 142 -0.97 -28.85 -12.94
N ALA A 143 -2.22 -28.67 -12.54
CA ALA A 143 -2.69 -28.96 -11.19
C ALA A 143 -2.47 -30.42 -10.82
N GLY A 144 -2.82 -31.35 -11.71
CA GLY A 144 -2.62 -32.78 -11.51
C GLY A 144 -1.15 -33.18 -11.45
N ALA A 145 -0.27 -32.54 -12.25
CA ALA A 145 1.18 -32.79 -12.18
C ALA A 145 1.79 -32.32 -10.88
N ILE A 146 1.43 -31.11 -10.42
CA ILE A 146 1.87 -30.54 -9.15
C ILE A 146 1.35 -31.38 -7.98
N ALA A 147 0.05 -31.73 -7.99
CA ALA A 147 -0.58 -32.51 -6.94
C ALA A 147 0.06 -33.87 -6.75
N ARG A 148 0.29 -34.58 -7.84
CA ARG A 148 1.02 -35.88 -7.81
C ARG A 148 2.39 -35.73 -7.18
N ARG A 149 3.11 -34.68 -7.56
CA ARG A 149 4.46 -34.48 -7.05
C ARG A 149 4.50 -34.13 -5.57
N LEU A 150 3.56 -33.33 -5.09
CA LEU A 150 3.45 -32.93 -3.69
C LEU A 150 2.89 -34.05 -2.79
N SER A 151 2.26 -35.06 -3.36
CA SER A 151 1.69 -36.23 -2.64
C SER A 151 2.48 -37.52 -2.78
N THR A 152 3.68 -37.47 -3.43
CA THR A 152 4.54 -38.63 -3.66
C THR A 152 5.84 -38.50 -2.86
N PRO A 153 6.35 -39.60 -2.27
CA PRO A 153 7.62 -39.60 -1.57
C PRO A 153 8.79 -39.07 -2.42
N GLY A 154 9.79 -38.50 -1.75
CA GLY A 154 10.98 -37.96 -2.41
C GLY A 154 11.73 -39.04 -3.15
N GLY A 155 11.59 -39.11 -4.48
CA GLY A 155 12.29 -40.04 -5.39
C GLY A 155 13.06 -39.27 -6.47
N GLU A 156 13.85 -39.97 -7.24
CA GLU A 156 14.52 -39.47 -8.44
C GLU A 156 13.45 -39.18 -9.52
N ASP A 157 13.08 -37.92 -9.67
CA ASP A 157 12.16 -37.48 -10.72
C ASP A 157 12.91 -37.40 -12.06
N GLU A 158 12.23 -37.72 -13.14
CA GLU A 158 12.74 -37.51 -14.49
C GLU A 158 13.07 -36.02 -14.70
N ILE A 159 14.29 -35.69 -14.98
CA ILE A 159 14.82 -34.31 -15.13
C ILE A 159 14.02 -33.50 -16.15
N THR A 160 13.49 -34.13 -17.19
CA THR A 160 12.72 -33.50 -18.25
C THR A 160 11.38 -32.93 -17.75
N SER A 161 10.65 -33.69 -16.92
CA SER A 161 9.38 -33.27 -16.35
C SER A 161 9.55 -32.10 -15.37
N ARG A 162 10.61 -32.10 -14.58
CA ARG A 162 10.98 -31.02 -13.67
C ARG A 162 11.24 -29.70 -14.40
N THR A 163 11.99 -29.77 -15.50
CA THR A 163 12.37 -28.57 -16.26
C THR A 163 11.17 -27.93 -16.94
N GLU A 164 10.26 -28.72 -17.49
CA GLU A 164 9.07 -28.22 -18.16
C GLU A 164 8.07 -27.60 -17.18
N LEU A 165 7.82 -28.26 -16.05
CA LEU A 165 6.95 -27.72 -15.00
C LEU A 165 7.51 -26.43 -14.37
N ALA A 166 8.82 -26.40 -14.09
CA ALA A 166 9.49 -25.21 -13.59
C ALA A 166 9.44 -24.05 -14.60
N ALA A 167 9.55 -24.33 -15.91
CA ALA A 167 9.45 -23.31 -16.95
C ALA A 167 8.03 -22.73 -17.05
N ARG A 168 7.00 -23.56 -16.92
CA ARG A 168 5.58 -23.12 -16.92
C ARG A 168 5.27 -22.27 -15.71
N LEU A 169 5.68 -22.66 -14.51
CA LEU A 169 5.52 -21.89 -13.27
C LEU A 169 6.21 -20.52 -13.35
N LYS A 170 7.44 -20.50 -13.90
CA LYS A 170 8.19 -19.27 -14.08
C LYS A 170 7.56 -18.31 -15.09
N ALA A 171 6.93 -18.84 -16.16
CA ALA A 171 6.17 -18.05 -17.12
C ALA A 171 4.92 -17.44 -16.47
N ARG A 172 4.20 -18.21 -15.62
CA ARG A 172 3.03 -17.76 -14.90
C ARG A 172 3.38 -16.69 -13.85
N ALA A 173 4.44 -16.86 -13.08
CA ALA A 173 4.93 -15.88 -12.11
C ALA A 173 5.22 -14.53 -12.77
N ARG A 174 5.65 -14.51 -14.04
CA ARG A 174 5.83 -13.28 -14.83
C ARG A 174 4.52 -12.61 -15.23
N LEU A 175 3.47 -13.38 -15.49
CA LEU A 175 2.14 -12.85 -15.83
C LEU A 175 1.40 -12.24 -14.62
N GLY A 176 1.68 -12.75 -13.42
CA GLY A 176 1.18 -12.18 -12.16
C GLY A 176 2.10 -11.09 -11.55
N GLY A 177 3.24 -10.84 -12.17
CA GLY A 177 4.35 -10.06 -11.62
C GLY A 177 4.28 -8.55 -11.79
N ASP A 178 3.24 -7.98 -12.42
CA ASP A 178 3.07 -6.53 -12.55
C ASP A 178 2.83 -5.78 -11.21
N SER A 179 2.86 -6.50 -10.09
CA SER A 179 2.77 -5.91 -8.75
C SER A 179 4.15 -5.68 -8.08
N ARG A 180 5.24 -5.90 -8.81
CA ARG A 180 6.61 -5.68 -8.29
C ARG A 180 7.17 -4.28 -8.53
N ASP A 181 6.34 -3.33 -8.93
CA ASP A 181 6.74 -1.92 -8.96
C ASP A 181 6.80 -1.37 -7.51
N GLY A 182 7.92 -1.62 -6.85
CA GLY A 182 8.22 -0.95 -5.57
C GLY A 182 9.12 -1.67 -4.58
N ALA A 183 9.34 -2.96 -4.72
CA ALA A 183 10.34 -3.64 -3.91
C ALA A 183 11.41 -4.23 -4.84
N ASP A 184 12.52 -3.55 -4.97
CA ASP A 184 13.75 -4.09 -5.51
C ASP A 184 14.16 -5.29 -4.63
N PRO A 185 14.18 -6.55 -5.14
CA PRO A 185 14.61 -7.71 -4.35
C PRO A 185 16.09 -7.64 -3.95
N GLN A 186 16.80 -6.63 -4.43
CA GLN A 186 18.18 -6.31 -4.11
C GLN A 186 18.32 -5.01 -3.31
N ALA A 187 17.23 -4.50 -2.69
CA ALA A 187 17.42 -3.46 -1.70
C ALA A 187 18.35 -4.02 -0.61
N PRO A 188 19.54 -3.43 -0.40
CA PRO A 188 20.42 -3.86 0.67
C PRO A 188 19.62 -3.85 1.98
N PRO A 189 19.94 -4.74 2.94
CA PRO A 189 19.25 -4.77 4.23
C PRO A 189 19.21 -3.33 4.72
N ALA A 190 18.01 -2.86 5.08
CA ALA A 190 17.76 -1.47 5.41
C ALA A 190 18.83 -1.01 6.40
N ALA A 191 19.72 -0.12 5.96
CA ALA A 191 20.77 0.40 6.81
C ALA A 191 20.12 0.88 8.12
N GLU A 192 20.71 0.54 9.25
CA GLU A 192 20.22 0.92 10.57
C GLU A 192 19.91 2.41 10.57
N ARG A 193 18.74 2.77 11.07
CA ARG A 193 18.32 4.18 11.16
C ARG A 193 19.21 4.92 12.12
N THR A 194 19.59 6.12 11.77
CA THR A 194 20.22 7.04 12.72
C THR A 194 19.19 7.42 13.82
N PRO A 195 19.64 7.87 15.01
CA PRO A 195 18.73 8.29 16.07
C PRO A 195 17.73 9.38 15.63
N ALA A 196 18.12 10.25 14.72
CA ALA A 196 17.25 11.29 14.16
C ALA A 196 16.18 10.68 13.23
N GLU A 197 16.57 9.77 12.33
CA GLU A 197 15.65 9.04 11.45
C GLU A 197 14.64 8.20 12.25
N GLU A 198 15.09 7.55 13.34
CA GLU A 198 14.20 6.79 14.21
C GLU A 198 13.18 7.70 14.94
N GLY A 199 13.60 8.90 15.33
CA GLY A 199 12.69 9.92 15.87
C GLY A 199 11.60 10.31 14.88
N PHE A 200 11.98 10.61 13.63
CA PHE A 200 11.02 10.92 12.57
C PHE A 200 10.13 9.73 12.19
N TYR A 201 10.68 8.53 12.17
CA TYR A 201 9.89 7.31 11.91
C TYR A 201 8.77 7.12 12.94
N ARG A 202 9.07 7.29 14.23
CA ARG A 202 8.06 7.24 15.30
C ARG A 202 7.04 8.35 15.17
N GLN A 203 7.47 9.56 14.82
CA GLN A 203 6.57 10.69 14.57
C GLN A 203 5.61 10.40 13.41
N LEU A 204 6.09 9.87 12.28
CA LEU A 204 5.27 9.54 11.11
C LEU A 204 4.15 8.56 11.46
N ARG A 205 4.38 7.59 12.33
CA ARG A 205 3.40 6.59 12.77
C ARG A 205 2.28 7.16 13.65
N THR A 206 2.44 8.34 14.17
CA THR A 206 1.44 9.01 15.03
C THR A 206 0.69 10.13 14.32
N LEU A 207 1.08 10.46 13.09
CA LEU A 207 0.42 11.54 12.34
C LEU A 207 -0.99 11.14 11.91
N PRO A 208 -1.97 12.04 12.05
CA PRO A 208 -3.32 11.78 11.58
C PRO A 208 -3.38 11.78 10.05
N PHE A 209 -4.29 10.98 9.49
CA PHE A 209 -4.62 11.07 8.07
C PHE A 209 -5.15 12.47 7.73
N GLY A 210 -4.81 12.95 6.53
CA GLY A 210 -5.13 14.32 6.13
C GLY A 210 -3.99 15.32 6.37
N THR A 211 -2.92 14.92 7.05
CA THR A 211 -1.73 15.76 7.26
C THR A 211 -1.09 16.11 5.93
N TRP A 212 -0.77 17.38 5.75
CA TRP A 212 -0.06 17.87 4.58
C TRP A 212 1.45 17.80 4.75
N PHE A 213 2.11 17.39 3.68
CA PHE A 213 3.55 17.32 3.58
C PHE A 213 4.04 18.18 2.42
N GLU A 214 5.19 18.77 2.59
CA GLU A 214 5.91 19.52 1.56
C GLU A 214 7.16 18.76 1.18
N PHE A 215 7.21 18.27 -0.06
CA PHE A 215 8.33 17.54 -0.64
C PHE A 215 9.17 18.50 -1.45
N THR A 216 10.46 18.61 -1.16
CA THR A 216 11.42 19.35 -1.99
C THR A 216 11.81 18.50 -3.19
N ILE A 217 11.52 18.98 -4.42
CA ILE A 217 11.71 18.20 -5.65
C ILE A 217 13.13 18.38 -6.20
N ASN A 218 13.70 19.58 -6.09
CA ASN A 218 14.98 19.91 -6.69
C ASN A 218 15.81 20.82 -5.76
N GLN A 219 17.09 20.99 -6.12
CA GLN A 219 18.02 21.86 -5.40
C GLN A 219 17.66 23.35 -5.51
N GLN A 220 16.75 23.72 -6.42
CA GLN A 220 16.26 25.10 -6.58
C GLN A 220 15.15 25.44 -5.58
N GLY A 221 14.71 24.46 -4.76
CA GLY A 221 13.72 24.69 -3.70
C GLY A 221 12.27 24.57 -4.18
N ASP A 222 12.03 24.02 -5.36
CA ASP A 222 10.67 23.72 -5.78
C ASP A 222 10.05 22.68 -4.85
N ALA A 223 8.92 23.02 -4.27
CA ALA A 223 8.24 22.20 -3.30
C ALA A 223 6.88 21.76 -3.81
N ARG A 224 6.53 20.52 -3.54
CA ARG A 224 5.24 19.94 -3.85
C ARG A 224 4.50 19.57 -2.58
N ARG A 225 3.27 20.05 -2.45
CA ARG A 225 2.42 19.71 -1.30
C ARG A 225 1.54 18.52 -1.63
N LEU A 226 1.64 17.49 -0.82
CA LEU A 226 0.85 16.27 -0.89
C LEU A 226 0.23 16.00 0.47
N ARG A 227 -0.94 15.36 0.45
CA ARG A 227 -1.67 15.00 1.66
C ARG A 227 -1.52 13.52 1.95
N LEU A 228 -1.17 13.18 3.18
CA LEU A 228 -1.16 11.81 3.67
C LEU A 228 -2.60 11.27 3.72
N SER A 229 -2.93 10.37 2.84
CA SER A 229 -4.27 9.78 2.73
C SER A 229 -4.39 8.49 3.55
N TRP A 230 -3.33 7.71 3.58
CA TRP A 230 -3.30 6.44 4.29
C TRP A 230 -1.86 5.97 4.52
N TYR A 231 -1.62 5.18 5.56
CA TYR A 231 -0.41 4.41 5.74
C TYR A 231 -0.70 3.05 6.38
N SER A 232 0.16 2.08 6.10
CA SER A 232 0.13 0.74 6.68
C SER A 232 1.29 0.55 7.63
N LEU A 233 1.02 -0.01 8.80
CA LEU A 233 2.05 -0.44 9.75
C LEU A 233 2.57 -1.85 9.43
N VAL A 234 1.87 -2.59 8.57
CA VAL A 234 2.23 -3.97 8.17
C VAL A 234 3.22 -3.95 7.01
N THR A 235 2.93 -3.14 5.97
CA THR A 235 3.78 -3.01 4.78
C THR A 235 4.73 -1.84 4.85
N ASP A 236 4.67 -1.03 5.90
CA ASP A 236 5.47 0.18 6.11
C ASP A 236 5.32 1.22 4.99
N ASN A 237 4.20 1.20 4.26
CA ASN A 237 3.95 2.09 3.12
C ASN A 237 2.94 3.19 3.45
N ALA A 238 3.18 4.39 2.94
CA ALA A 238 2.32 5.55 3.04
C ALA A 238 1.88 6.04 1.66
N LEU A 239 0.60 6.37 1.53
CA LEU A 239 -0.05 6.84 0.32
C LEU A 239 -0.29 8.34 0.39
N PHE A 240 0.20 9.06 -0.62
CA PHE A 240 0.03 10.50 -0.76
C PHE A 240 -0.85 10.86 -1.95
N VAL A 241 -1.76 11.79 -1.73
CA VAL A 241 -2.68 12.31 -2.74
C VAL A 241 -2.55 13.83 -2.92
N ASN A 242 -2.97 14.31 -4.08
CA ASN A 242 -3.12 15.74 -4.33
C ASN A 242 -4.49 16.26 -3.82
N GLN A 243 -4.75 17.55 -4.01
CA GLN A 243 -6.04 18.19 -3.66
C GLN A 243 -7.24 17.57 -4.39
N ARG A 244 -7.02 16.85 -5.50
CA ARG A 244 -8.07 16.17 -6.27
C ARG A 244 -8.27 14.70 -5.86
N GLY A 245 -7.60 14.23 -4.80
CA GLY A 245 -7.66 12.85 -4.33
C GLY A 245 -6.94 11.84 -5.21
N GLN A 246 -6.14 12.29 -6.18
CA GLN A 246 -5.37 11.42 -7.06
C GLN A 246 -4.09 10.97 -6.37
N LYS A 247 -3.74 9.69 -6.49
CA LYS A 247 -2.47 9.15 -6.02
C LYS A 247 -1.31 9.85 -6.72
N MET A 248 -0.39 10.39 -5.95
CA MET A 248 0.77 11.10 -6.45
C MET A 248 2.07 10.39 -6.10
N ALA A 249 2.13 9.76 -4.94
CA ALA A 249 3.32 9.05 -4.48
C ALA A 249 2.93 7.94 -3.48
N GLU A 250 3.78 6.92 -3.42
CA GLU A 250 3.77 5.89 -2.40
C GLU A 250 5.21 5.72 -1.93
N HIS A 251 5.45 5.86 -0.63
CA HIS A 251 6.77 5.78 -0.02
C HIS A 251 6.71 4.93 1.24
N SER A 252 7.80 4.21 1.55
CA SER A 252 7.91 3.58 2.86
C SER A 252 8.08 4.65 3.95
N LEU A 253 7.57 4.36 5.16
CA LEU A 253 7.76 5.26 6.31
C LEU A 253 9.26 5.44 6.63
N ASP A 254 10.07 4.41 6.38
CA ASP A 254 11.53 4.48 6.50
C ASP A 254 12.14 5.49 5.52
N ALA A 255 11.74 5.44 4.24
CA ALA A 255 12.20 6.42 3.25
C ALA A 255 11.76 7.84 3.61
N LEU A 256 10.53 8.02 4.10
CA LEU A 256 10.03 9.32 4.55
C LEU A 256 10.82 9.86 5.75
N ALA A 257 11.15 9.00 6.72
CA ALA A 257 11.96 9.39 7.87
C ALA A 257 13.36 9.89 7.45
N ARG A 258 13.97 9.23 6.46
CA ARG A 258 15.25 9.65 5.88
C ARG A 258 15.15 10.97 5.12
N LEU A 259 14.05 11.18 4.38
CA LEU A 259 13.79 12.44 3.70
C LEU A 259 13.60 13.59 4.71
N MET A 260 12.90 13.33 5.83
CA MET A 260 12.74 14.31 6.91
C MET A 260 14.10 14.65 7.57
N ALA A 261 14.94 13.65 7.82
CA ALA A 261 16.28 13.86 8.38
C ALA A 261 17.20 14.68 7.46
N ARG A 262 16.93 14.69 6.15
CA ARG A 262 17.65 15.48 5.14
C ARG A 262 17.00 16.83 4.81
N ASP A 263 15.98 17.25 5.55
CA ASP A 263 15.17 18.45 5.26
C ASP A 263 14.52 18.47 3.86
N GLN A 264 14.38 17.30 3.22
CA GLN A 264 13.73 17.15 1.92
C GLN A 264 12.22 16.93 2.04
N LEU A 265 11.73 16.69 3.25
CA LEU A 265 10.32 16.48 3.58
C LEU A 265 9.99 17.22 4.87
N ARG A 266 8.93 18.02 4.83
CA ARG A 266 8.42 18.74 6.02
C ARG A 266 6.94 18.49 6.20
N VAL A 267 6.52 18.31 7.45
CA VAL A 267 5.10 18.34 7.81
C VAL A 267 4.63 19.78 7.78
N VAL A 268 3.63 20.04 6.95
CA VAL A 268 2.96 21.34 6.94
C VAL A 268 1.97 21.36 8.10
N THR A 269 2.36 21.92 9.22
CA THR A 269 1.40 22.31 10.24
C THR A 269 0.56 23.43 9.64
N GLU A 270 -0.72 23.16 9.41
CA GLU A 270 -1.65 24.21 9.06
C GLU A 270 -1.58 25.26 10.17
N ASP A 271 -0.96 26.38 9.87
CA ASP A 271 -1.32 27.62 10.55
C ASP A 271 -2.79 27.84 10.26
N ARG A 272 -3.65 27.51 11.20
CA ARG A 272 -5.13 27.54 11.11
C ARG A 272 -5.70 28.94 10.94
N GLY A 273 -4.93 29.89 10.44
CA GLY A 273 -5.43 31.16 9.97
C GLY A 273 -5.80 31.03 8.50
N ARG A 274 -7.11 30.94 8.17
CA ARG A 274 -7.59 31.19 6.81
C ARG A 274 -6.89 32.44 6.30
N LEU A 275 -6.48 32.48 5.02
CA LEU A 275 -5.90 33.69 4.41
C LEU A 275 -6.71 34.95 4.74
N ILE A 276 -8.04 34.78 4.82
CA ILE A 276 -9.00 35.79 5.23
C ILE A 276 -8.74 36.23 6.69
N ASP A 277 -8.52 35.34 7.63
CA ASP A 277 -8.27 35.66 9.04
C ASP A 277 -6.92 36.38 9.21
N ARG A 278 -5.90 35.98 8.45
CA ARG A 278 -4.60 36.70 8.42
C ARG A 278 -4.73 38.08 7.78
N ALA A 279 -5.45 38.19 6.67
CA ALA A 279 -5.74 39.46 6.03
C ALA A 279 -6.56 40.36 6.97
N TRP A 280 -7.56 39.81 7.62
CA TRP A 280 -8.39 40.54 8.60
C TRP A 280 -7.60 41.03 9.81
N GLN A 281 -6.76 40.17 10.39
CA GLN A 281 -5.87 40.57 11.50
C GLN A 281 -4.81 41.58 11.08
N ALA A 282 -4.29 41.48 9.84
CA ALA A 282 -3.36 42.48 9.28
C ALA A 282 -4.08 43.86 9.12
N THR A 283 -5.31 43.84 8.61
CA THR A 283 -6.14 45.02 8.46
C THR A 283 -6.46 45.66 9.83
N LEU A 284 -6.85 44.84 10.81
CA LEU A 284 -7.11 45.32 12.18
C LEU A 284 -5.84 45.87 12.83
N ARG A 285 -4.66 45.30 12.60
CA ARG A 285 -3.39 45.83 13.10
C ARG A 285 -3.07 47.18 12.45
N ALA A 286 -3.25 47.30 11.15
CA ALA A 286 -3.06 48.56 10.42
C ALA A 286 -4.01 49.66 10.89
N LEU A 287 -5.31 49.35 11.09
CA LEU A 287 -6.31 50.28 11.63
C LEU A 287 -5.99 50.69 13.06
N ARG A 288 -5.51 49.78 13.92
CA ARG A 288 -5.11 50.13 15.29
C ARG A 288 -3.85 51.00 15.31
N ALA A 289 -2.91 50.78 14.40
CA ALA A 289 -1.74 51.63 14.25
C ALA A 289 -2.09 53.06 13.78
N LEU A 290 -3.08 53.17 12.89
CA LEU A 290 -3.60 54.47 12.45
C LEU A 290 -4.41 55.16 13.54
N ALA A 291 -5.24 54.42 14.30
CA ALA A 291 -6.03 54.98 15.42
C ALA A 291 -5.16 55.35 16.66
N GLY A 292 -4.03 54.66 16.87
CA GLY A 292 -3.12 54.95 17.97
C GLY A 292 -2.11 56.08 17.68
N GLY A 293 -2.01 56.52 16.40
CA GLY A 293 -1.13 57.62 15.99
C GLY A 293 -1.68 59.03 16.15
N SER A 294 -2.91 59.20 16.70
CA SER A 294 -3.60 60.49 16.81
C SER A 294 -3.58 61.06 18.24
N ALA A 295 -2.69 60.66 19.10
CA ALA A 295 -2.46 61.33 20.37
C ALA A 295 -1.10 62.06 20.33
N ALA A 296 -1.06 63.24 19.72
CA ALA A 296 -0.02 64.19 19.94
C ALA A 296 -0.16 64.75 21.40
N PRO A 297 0.92 64.87 22.17
CA PRO A 297 0.87 65.56 23.44
C PRO A 297 0.83 67.07 23.16
N GLU A 298 -0.27 67.71 23.53
CA GLU A 298 -0.27 69.14 23.74
C GLU A 298 0.62 69.45 24.94
N SER A 299 1.72 70.16 24.66
CA SER A 299 2.61 70.76 25.63
C SER A 299 2.00 72.00 26.22
N ALA A 300 1.96 72.13 27.53
CA ALA A 300 2.00 73.37 28.26
C ALA A 300 3.21 73.37 29.20
#